data_6db51e299c463d075e9b63ce9b7811f5
#
_entry.id   6db51e299c463d075e9b63ce9b7811f5
#
_cell.length_a   1.000
_cell.length_b   1.000
_cell.length_c   1.000
_cell.angle_alpha   90.00
_cell.angle_beta   90.00
_cell.angle_gamma   90.00
#
_symmetry.space_group_name_H-M   'P 1'
#
loop_
_entity.id
_entity.type
_entity.pdbx_description
1 polymer ?
#
loop_
_entity_poly.entity_id
_entity_poly.type
_entity_poly.pdbx_seq_one_letter_code
_entity_poly.pdbx_strand_id
1 'polypeptide(L)'
;MTGVQTCALPIWAISIIRVSGKDSIKIVNEIFTGKDLNEVPTHTVHYGHIVDEKIPIDEVLITVMKSPKTYTKEDIVEINCHGGINTTNKILETVLNHGARLAEPGEFTKRAFLNGRLDLSQSEAVMDVINSKSNDDRILALKSLEGQTTKKIKKFRAELNDLISHIEVNIDFPEYNDIEVMTKNKIEKKLKNQITELKKIIEQSDVFLIPTVSIMFSGIPFNKIFPST
;
A
#
# COMPACT_ATOMS: atom_id res chain seq x y z
N MET A 1 -1.66 18.10 -3.51
CA MET A 1 -1.62 18.44 -2.07
C MET A 1 -0.70 17.48 -1.34
N THR A 2 0.22 18.00 -0.53
CA THR A 2 1.20 17.22 0.23
C THR A 2 0.56 16.70 1.52
N GLY A 3 0.57 15.39 1.75
CA GLY A 3 0.03 14.75 2.93
C GLY A 3 1.11 14.42 3.96
N VAL A 4 0.80 14.58 5.24
CA VAL A 4 1.68 14.29 6.38
C VAL A 4 1.07 13.21 7.23
N GLN A 5 1.86 12.22 7.64
CA GLN A 5 1.49 11.20 8.60
C GLN A 5 2.51 11.15 9.73
N THR A 6 2.03 11.05 10.96
CA THR A 6 2.88 10.78 12.12
C THR A 6 2.74 9.32 12.55
N CYS A 7 3.83 8.73 12.97
CA CYS A 7 3.84 7.48 13.70
C CYS A 7 4.48 7.74 15.07
N ALA A 8 3.65 8.09 16.05
CA ALA A 8 4.08 8.28 17.43
C ALA A 8 3.13 7.52 18.37
N LEU A 9 3.69 6.61 19.14
CA LEU A 9 3.06 6.10 20.35
C LEU A 9 3.81 6.69 21.55
N PRO A 10 3.15 7.06 22.65
CA PRO A 10 3.73 7.86 23.74
C PRO A 10 4.82 7.15 24.56
N ILE A 11 5.32 6.01 24.11
CA ILE A 11 6.26 5.15 24.84
C ILE A 11 7.62 5.00 24.10
N TRP A 12 7.80 5.59 22.92
CA TRP A 12 8.98 5.38 22.09
C TRP A 12 9.97 6.55 22.18
N ALA A 13 11.27 6.21 22.18
CA ALA A 13 12.34 7.20 22.19
C ALA A 13 12.44 8.00 20.88
N ILE A 14 11.88 7.50 19.79
CA ILE A 14 11.95 8.10 18.46
C ILE A 14 10.55 8.13 17.84
N SER A 15 10.21 9.26 17.23
CA SER A 15 9.01 9.42 16.39
C SER A 15 9.40 9.74 14.96
N ILE A 16 8.54 9.33 14.02
CA ILE A 16 8.73 9.59 12.59
C ILE A 16 7.53 10.38 12.08
N ILE A 17 7.82 11.55 11.48
CA ILE A 17 6.83 12.33 10.72
C ILE A 17 7.15 12.17 9.24
N ARG A 18 6.21 11.59 8.49
CA ARG A 18 6.37 11.34 7.05
C ARG A 18 5.58 12.36 6.25
N VAL A 19 6.24 13.02 5.32
CA VAL A 19 5.67 14.02 4.40
C VAL A 19 5.76 13.48 2.98
N SER A 20 4.65 13.40 2.24
CA SER A 20 4.63 12.89 0.86
C SER A 20 3.89 13.83 -0.07
N GLY A 21 4.45 14.06 -1.24
CA GLY A 21 3.89 14.92 -2.29
C GLY A 21 4.97 15.73 -3.00
N LYS A 22 4.59 16.36 -4.08
CA LYS A 22 5.51 17.15 -4.95
C LYS A 22 6.25 18.28 -4.21
N ASP A 23 5.65 18.83 -3.16
CA ASP A 23 6.21 19.95 -2.39
C ASP A 23 6.84 19.48 -1.07
N SER A 24 6.92 18.16 -0.80
CA SER A 24 7.39 17.61 0.47
C SER A 24 8.81 18.03 0.83
N ILE A 25 9.73 17.98 -0.14
CA ILE A 25 11.13 18.38 0.07
C ILE A 25 11.21 19.88 0.34
N LYS A 26 10.50 20.69 -0.42
CA LYS A 26 10.49 22.15 -0.25
C LYS A 26 9.96 22.54 1.13
N ILE A 27 8.80 22.01 1.54
CA ILE A 27 8.18 22.31 2.84
C ILE A 27 9.13 21.98 3.99
N VAL A 28 9.75 20.79 3.97
CA VAL A 28 10.65 20.39 5.05
C VAL A 28 11.96 21.19 5.00
N ASN A 29 12.46 21.55 3.83
CA ASN A 29 13.66 22.36 3.69
C ASN A 29 13.50 23.78 4.29
N GLU A 30 12.31 24.36 4.26
CA GLU A 30 12.02 25.68 4.82
C GLU A 30 12.15 25.72 6.37
N ILE A 31 11.93 24.58 7.04
CA ILE A 31 11.96 24.45 8.50
C ILE A 31 13.19 23.69 9.00
N PHE A 32 14.07 23.24 8.13
CA PHE A 32 15.25 22.44 8.46
C PHE A 32 16.52 23.29 8.41
N THR A 33 17.30 23.26 9.48
CA THR A 33 18.62 23.87 9.53
C THR A 33 19.69 22.80 9.38
N GLY A 34 20.24 22.72 8.19
CA GLY A 34 21.24 21.73 7.84
C GLY A 34 21.62 21.87 6.37
N LYS A 35 21.77 20.75 5.70
CA LYS A 35 22.07 20.73 4.27
C LYS A 35 20.82 21.08 3.46
N ASP A 36 20.97 21.78 2.33
CA ASP A 36 19.83 22.03 1.43
C ASP A 36 19.29 20.71 0.88
N LEU A 37 18.05 20.39 1.27
CA LEU A 37 17.40 19.13 0.92
C LEU A 37 17.03 19.04 -0.58
N ASN A 38 16.94 20.17 -1.27
CA ASN A 38 16.66 20.18 -2.71
C ASN A 38 17.83 19.64 -3.52
N GLU A 39 19.06 19.91 -3.05
CA GLU A 39 20.30 19.55 -3.75
C GLU A 39 20.85 18.16 -3.38
N VAL A 40 20.29 17.50 -2.34
CA VAL A 40 20.82 16.20 -1.90
C VAL A 40 20.39 15.06 -2.83
N PRO A 41 21.19 13.99 -2.92
CA PRO A 41 20.79 12.76 -3.61
C PRO A 41 19.58 12.10 -2.94
N THR A 42 18.85 11.30 -3.73
CA THR A 42 17.76 10.49 -3.20
C THR A 42 18.28 9.37 -2.28
N HIS A 43 17.47 8.95 -1.30
CA HIS A 43 17.77 7.89 -0.33
C HIS A 43 19.00 8.21 0.52
N THR A 44 19.10 9.47 0.96
CA THR A 44 20.16 9.94 1.87
C THR A 44 19.57 10.45 3.16
N VAL A 45 20.39 10.38 4.22
CA VAL A 45 20.03 10.84 5.56
C VAL A 45 20.88 12.05 5.92
N HIS A 46 20.26 13.07 6.48
CA HIS A 46 20.89 14.35 6.84
C HIS A 46 20.57 14.71 8.29
N TYR A 47 21.62 15.10 9.00
CA TYR A 47 21.52 15.57 10.37
C TYR A 47 21.30 17.08 10.41
N GLY A 48 20.47 17.54 11.35
CA GLY A 48 20.22 18.97 11.59
C GLY A 48 19.11 19.18 12.62
N HIS A 49 18.49 20.35 12.59
CA HIS A 49 17.43 20.73 13.53
C HIS A 49 16.18 21.16 12.77
N ILE A 50 15.02 20.88 13.32
CA ILE A 50 13.76 21.53 12.92
C ILE A 50 13.62 22.81 13.73
N VAL A 51 13.30 23.89 13.04
CA VAL A 51 13.13 25.22 13.63
C VAL A 51 11.75 25.80 13.33
N ASP A 52 11.21 26.57 14.24
CA ASP A 52 10.04 27.42 14.07
C ASP A 52 10.42 28.87 14.38
N GLU A 53 10.24 29.76 13.41
CA GLU A 53 10.67 31.18 13.54
C GLU A 53 12.12 31.35 14.07
N LYS A 54 13.04 30.49 13.63
CA LYS A 54 14.44 30.38 14.05
C LYS A 54 14.68 29.82 15.47
N ILE A 55 13.64 29.39 16.16
CA ILE A 55 13.76 28.71 17.45
C ILE A 55 13.89 27.21 17.20
N PRO A 56 14.96 26.54 17.65
CA PRO A 56 15.10 25.11 17.52
C PRO A 56 14.01 24.39 18.30
N ILE A 57 13.33 23.42 17.62
CA ILE A 57 12.36 22.56 18.26
C ILE A 57 13.02 21.25 18.68
N ASP A 58 13.77 20.62 17.76
CA ASP A 58 14.43 19.35 18.02
C ASP A 58 15.60 19.11 17.06
N GLU A 59 16.52 18.28 17.50
CA GLU A 59 17.59 17.68 16.71
C GLU A 59 17.05 16.44 15.99
N VAL A 60 17.25 16.37 14.66
CA VAL A 60 16.58 15.38 13.83
C VAL A 60 17.50 14.74 12.78
N LEU A 61 17.09 13.56 12.32
CA LEU A 61 17.60 12.94 11.10
C LEU A 61 16.53 13.02 10.01
N ILE A 62 16.86 13.69 8.90
CA ILE A 62 15.96 13.80 7.74
C ILE A 62 16.36 12.78 6.69
N THR A 63 15.43 11.92 6.31
CA THR A 63 15.60 11.01 5.17
C THR A 63 14.87 11.57 3.95
N VAL A 64 15.60 11.81 2.86
CA VAL A 64 15.04 12.31 1.59
C VAL A 64 14.95 11.20 0.57
N MET A 65 13.76 10.98 0.03
CA MET A 65 13.48 9.98 -1.00
C MET A 65 12.75 10.64 -2.17
N LYS A 66 13.42 10.74 -3.32
CA LYS A 66 12.86 11.36 -4.53
C LYS A 66 12.15 10.34 -5.41
N SER A 67 11.02 10.75 -5.96
CA SER A 67 10.24 9.98 -6.95
C SER A 67 11.16 9.44 -8.09
N PRO A 68 10.81 8.29 -8.70
CA PRO A 68 9.64 7.42 -8.45
C PRO A 68 9.92 6.26 -7.47
N LYS A 69 11.13 6.11 -6.94
CA LYS A 69 11.52 4.98 -6.07
C LYS A 69 11.16 5.24 -4.61
N THR A 70 9.88 5.47 -4.33
CA THR A 70 9.35 5.78 -2.99
C THR A 70 8.08 4.97 -2.73
N TYR A 71 7.58 5.01 -1.49
CA TYR A 71 6.37 4.27 -1.13
C TYR A 71 5.13 4.74 -1.91
N THR A 72 4.96 6.03 -2.12
CA THR A 72 3.82 6.62 -2.83
C THR A 72 4.10 6.90 -4.30
N LYS A 73 5.33 6.67 -4.80
CA LYS A 73 5.87 7.18 -6.07
C LYS A 73 5.87 8.71 -6.18
N GLU A 74 5.68 9.41 -5.08
CA GLU A 74 5.89 10.86 -4.94
C GLU A 74 7.18 11.12 -4.17
N ASP A 75 7.63 12.37 -4.09
CA ASP A 75 8.72 12.71 -3.19
C ASP A 75 8.28 12.50 -1.74
N ILE A 76 9.14 11.89 -0.95
CA ILE A 76 8.91 11.62 0.46
C ILE A 76 10.07 12.15 1.29
N VAL A 77 9.72 12.80 2.39
CA VAL A 77 10.66 13.17 3.45
C VAL A 77 10.21 12.55 4.77
N GLU A 78 11.13 11.89 5.46
CA GLU A 78 10.90 11.39 6.82
C GLU A 78 11.73 12.20 7.82
N ILE A 79 11.06 12.77 8.81
CA ILE A 79 11.65 13.51 9.91
C ILE A 79 11.68 12.56 11.11
N ASN A 80 12.86 12.07 11.46
CA ASN A 80 13.07 11.23 12.63
C ASN A 80 13.47 12.16 13.79
N CYS A 81 12.58 12.31 14.75
CA CYS A 81 12.72 13.21 15.91
C CYS A 81 12.62 12.42 17.23
N HIS A 82 12.92 13.08 18.35
CA HIS A 82 12.68 12.50 19.66
C HIS A 82 11.20 12.23 19.91
N GLY A 83 10.87 11.07 20.51
CA GLY A 83 9.52 10.53 20.64
C GLY A 83 8.63 11.19 21.71
N GLY A 84 8.99 12.36 22.20
CA GLY A 84 8.15 13.13 23.12
C GLY A 84 6.89 13.66 22.44
N ILE A 85 5.71 13.50 23.07
CA ILE A 85 4.42 13.94 22.51
C ILE A 85 4.47 15.42 22.13
N ASN A 86 5.00 16.28 23.00
CA ASN A 86 5.09 17.73 22.76
C ASN A 86 6.00 18.05 21.58
N THR A 87 7.17 17.43 21.50
CA THR A 87 8.13 17.62 20.40
C THR A 87 7.53 17.18 19.08
N THR A 88 6.97 15.98 19.03
CA THR A 88 6.34 15.43 17.83
C THR A 88 5.17 16.28 17.34
N ASN A 89 4.29 16.72 18.25
CA ASN A 89 3.16 17.58 17.90
C ASN A 89 3.62 18.95 17.42
N LYS A 90 4.66 19.54 18.04
CA LYS A 90 5.20 20.84 17.62
C LYS A 90 5.81 20.77 16.23
N ILE A 91 6.57 19.72 15.91
CA ILE A 91 7.12 19.51 14.57
C ILE A 91 5.99 19.31 13.56
N LEU A 92 4.97 18.49 13.89
CA LEU A 92 3.81 18.27 13.02
C LEU A 92 3.10 19.60 12.72
N GLU A 93 2.79 20.39 13.74
CA GLU A 93 2.17 21.71 13.61
C GLU A 93 3.00 22.62 12.69
N THR A 94 4.31 22.66 12.88
CA THR A 94 5.23 23.47 12.07
C THR A 94 5.19 23.03 10.59
N VAL A 95 5.19 21.71 10.30
CA VAL A 95 5.05 21.18 8.94
C VAL A 95 3.71 21.56 8.32
N LEU A 96 2.61 21.49 9.10
CA LEU A 96 1.27 21.87 8.63
C LEU A 96 1.19 23.37 8.32
N ASN A 97 1.77 24.23 9.16
CA ASN A 97 1.79 25.69 8.96
C ASN A 97 2.59 26.11 7.72
N HIS A 98 3.52 25.27 7.24
CA HIS A 98 4.28 25.50 6.01
C HIS A 98 3.64 24.89 4.75
N GLY A 99 2.34 24.58 4.81
CA GLY A 99 1.54 24.23 3.61
C GLY A 99 1.30 22.73 3.38
N ALA A 100 1.68 21.89 4.31
CA ALA A 100 1.25 20.50 4.34
C ALA A 100 -0.17 20.39 4.93
N ARG A 101 -0.82 19.26 4.73
CA ARG A 101 -2.06 18.90 5.43
C ARG A 101 -1.92 17.54 6.11
N LEU A 102 -2.72 17.31 7.12
CA LEU A 102 -2.77 16.01 7.76
C LEU A 102 -3.31 14.96 6.76
N ALA A 103 -2.65 13.81 6.70
CA ALA A 103 -3.09 12.70 5.88
C ALA A 103 -4.25 11.95 6.54
N GLU A 104 -5.19 11.48 5.72
CA GLU A 104 -6.25 10.58 6.16
C GLU A 104 -5.70 9.18 6.48
N PRO A 105 -6.37 8.39 7.35
CA PRO A 105 -5.99 7.00 7.56
C PRO A 105 -5.91 6.22 6.24
N GLY A 106 -4.81 5.51 6.02
CA GLY A 106 -4.57 4.75 4.79
C GLY A 106 -4.21 5.57 3.54
N GLU A 107 -4.10 6.90 3.63
CA GLU A 107 -3.86 7.77 2.46
C GLU A 107 -2.55 7.44 1.73
N PHE A 108 -1.48 7.09 2.43
CA PHE A 108 -0.21 6.72 1.78
C PHE A 108 -0.35 5.47 0.90
N THR A 109 -1.08 4.46 1.38
CA THR A 109 -1.37 3.25 0.61
C THR A 109 -2.30 3.54 -0.57
N LYS A 110 -3.34 4.39 -0.37
CA LYS A 110 -4.21 4.88 -1.43
C LYS A 110 -3.42 5.60 -2.53
N ARG A 111 -2.47 6.48 -2.18
CA ARG A 111 -1.58 7.16 -3.14
C ARG A 111 -0.68 6.16 -3.86
N ALA A 112 -0.11 5.18 -3.16
CA ALA A 112 0.69 4.12 -3.77
C ALA A 112 -0.11 3.32 -4.81
N PHE A 113 -1.39 3.05 -4.54
CA PHE A 113 -2.31 2.42 -5.48
C PHE A 113 -2.62 3.32 -6.69
N LEU A 114 -3.03 4.57 -6.46
CA LEU A 114 -3.36 5.52 -7.53
C LEU A 114 -2.17 5.80 -8.45
N ASN A 115 -0.95 5.84 -7.90
CA ASN A 115 0.28 6.02 -8.65
C ASN A 115 0.81 4.71 -9.26
N GLY A 116 0.07 3.61 -9.17
CA GLY A 116 0.38 2.33 -9.80
C GLY A 116 1.61 1.63 -9.23
N ARG A 117 1.95 1.87 -7.94
CA ARG A 117 2.97 1.08 -7.23
C ARG A 117 2.40 -0.23 -6.70
N LEU A 118 1.23 -0.16 -6.13
CA LEU A 118 0.49 -1.30 -5.60
C LEU A 118 -0.77 -1.53 -6.44
N ASP A 119 -1.20 -2.77 -6.57
CA ASP A 119 -2.55 -3.09 -7.03
C ASP A 119 -3.53 -3.17 -5.84
N LEU A 120 -4.82 -3.42 -6.12
CA LEU A 120 -5.85 -3.44 -5.07
C LEU A 120 -5.56 -4.51 -4.02
N SER A 121 -5.28 -5.75 -4.46
CA SER A 121 -4.97 -6.86 -3.55
C SER A 121 -3.73 -6.59 -2.68
N GLN A 122 -2.71 -5.97 -3.26
CA GLN A 122 -1.52 -5.56 -2.52
C GLN A 122 -1.83 -4.46 -1.50
N SER A 123 -2.72 -3.53 -1.84
CA SER A 123 -3.12 -2.44 -0.94
C SER A 123 -3.89 -2.96 0.27
N GLU A 124 -4.76 -3.95 0.09
CA GLU A 124 -5.45 -4.66 1.16
C GLU A 124 -4.45 -5.44 2.03
N ALA A 125 -3.51 -6.16 1.40
CA ALA A 125 -2.50 -6.94 2.10
C ALA A 125 -1.58 -6.11 3.01
N VAL A 126 -1.42 -4.80 2.79
CA VAL A 126 -0.70 -3.91 3.72
C VAL A 126 -1.33 -3.93 5.11
N MET A 127 -2.67 -3.85 5.19
CA MET A 127 -3.39 -3.91 6.46
C MET A 127 -3.33 -5.31 7.08
N ASP A 128 -3.36 -6.35 6.26
CA ASP A 128 -3.25 -7.74 6.74
C ASP A 128 -1.89 -8.00 7.39
N VAL A 129 -0.80 -7.47 6.81
CA VAL A 129 0.54 -7.55 7.41
C VAL A 129 0.58 -6.84 8.77
N ILE A 130 -0.02 -5.64 8.86
CA ILE A 130 -0.04 -4.84 10.11
C ILE A 130 -0.87 -5.52 11.19
N ASN A 131 -2.01 -6.12 10.82
CA ASN A 131 -2.95 -6.73 11.76
C ASN A 131 -2.69 -8.22 12.03
N SER A 132 -1.69 -8.83 11.38
CA SER A 132 -1.36 -10.24 11.55
C SER A 132 -1.08 -10.59 13.01
N LYS A 133 -1.74 -11.63 13.51
CA LYS A 133 -1.61 -12.09 14.90
C LYS A 133 -0.74 -13.34 15.04
N SER A 134 -0.54 -14.05 13.94
CA SER A 134 0.31 -15.23 13.88
C SER A 134 1.42 -15.09 12.85
N ASN A 135 2.45 -15.93 12.95
CA ASN A 135 3.51 -15.96 11.95
C ASN A 135 3.00 -16.42 10.58
N ASP A 136 2.04 -17.34 10.57
CA ASP A 136 1.45 -17.88 9.34
C ASP A 136 0.60 -16.81 8.63
N ASP A 137 -0.21 -16.04 9.38
CA ASP A 137 -0.97 -14.91 8.83
C ASP A 137 -0.03 -13.88 8.20
N ARG A 138 1.07 -13.56 8.89
CA ARG A 138 2.07 -12.62 8.38
C ARG A 138 2.72 -13.11 7.09
N ILE A 139 3.07 -14.40 7.00
CA ILE A 139 3.66 -14.99 5.79
C ILE A 139 2.67 -14.94 4.62
N LEU A 140 1.39 -15.24 4.87
CA LEU A 140 0.34 -15.19 3.85
C LEU A 140 0.12 -13.76 3.35
N ALA A 141 0.00 -12.81 4.27
CA ALA A 141 -0.15 -11.39 3.93
C ALA A 141 1.05 -10.85 3.13
N LEU A 142 2.28 -11.25 3.49
CA LEU A 142 3.48 -10.89 2.71
C LEU A 142 3.45 -11.46 1.29
N LYS A 143 3.02 -12.72 1.10
CA LYS A 143 2.85 -13.31 -0.25
C LYS A 143 1.84 -12.53 -1.09
N SER A 144 0.74 -12.07 -0.50
CA SER A 144 -0.26 -11.23 -1.16
C SER A 144 0.33 -9.86 -1.51
N LEU A 145 1.07 -9.25 -0.59
CA LEU A 145 1.77 -7.97 -0.81
C LEU A 145 2.83 -8.08 -1.92
N GLU A 146 3.49 -9.21 -2.08
CA GLU A 146 4.40 -9.52 -3.20
C GLU A 146 3.68 -9.74 -4.54
N GLY A 147 2.36 -9.68 -4.56
CA GLY A 147 1.53 -9.78 -5.75
C GLY A 147 1.32 -11.22 -6.27
N GLN A 148 1.47 -12.23 -5.41
CA GLN A 148 1.25 -13.62 -5.82
C GLN A 148 -0.22 -13.85 -6.23
N THR A 149 -1.18 -13.26 -5.52
CA THR A 149 -2.60 -13.30 -5.86
C THR A 149 -2.86 -12.70 -7.24
N THR A 150 -2.32 -11.53 -7.50
CA THR A 150 -2.43 -10.85 -8.81
C THR A 150 -1.81 -11.67 -9.94
N LYS A 151 -0.65 -12.30 -9.71
CA LYS A 151 -0.01 -13.18 -10.71
C LYS A 151 -0.91 -14.37 -11.06
N LYS A 152 -1.55 -15.01 -10.08
CA LYS A 152 -2.50 -16.10 -10.31
C LYS A 152 -3.71 -15.63 -11.13
N ILE A 153 -4.33 -14.51 -10.75
CA ILE A 153 -5.47 -13.92 -11.47
C ILE A 153 -5.09 -13.58 -12.92
N LYS A 154 -3.92 -12.97 -13.13
CA LYS A 154 -3.42 -12.65 -14.48
C LYS A 154 -3.20 -13.92 -15.32
N LYS A 155 -2.69 -15.00 -14.72
CA LYS A 155 -2.53 -16.29 -15.40
C LYS A 155 -3.89 -16.84 -15.85
N PHE A 156 -4.89 -16.92 -14.95
CA PHE A 156 -6.24 -17.38 -15.32
C PHE A 156 -6.86 -16.54 -16.43
N ARG A 157 -6.72 -15.21 -16.34
CA ARG A 157 -7.23 -14.30 -17.38
C ARG A 157 -6.54 -14.53 -18.72
N ALA A 158 -5.23 -14.75 -18.74
CA ALA A 158 -4.50 -15.03 -19.97
C ALA A 158 -4.95 -16.35 -20.60
N GLU A 159 -5.13 -17.42 -19.81
CA GLU A 159 -5.61 -18.72 -20.29
C GLU A 159 -7.05 -18.64 -20.83
N LEU A 160 -7.94 -17.83 -20.21
CA LEU A 160 -9.29 -17.60 -20.70
C LEU A 160 -9.29 -16.79 -22.01
N ASN A 161 -8.47 -15.74 -22.11
CA ASN A 161 -8.34 -14.96 -23.34
C ASN A 161 -7.81 -15.82 -24.48
N ASP A 162 -6.80 -16.65 -24.23
CA ASP A 162 -6.26 -17.60 -25.19
C ASP A 162 -7.36 -18.57 -25.68
N LEU A 163 -8.15 -19.11 -24.77
CA LEU A 163 -9.26 -19.98 -25.11
C LEU A 163 -10.32 -19.27 -25.98
N ILE A 164 -10.68 -18.03 -25.65
CA ILE A 164 -11.62 -17.21 -26.41
C ILE A 164 -11.06 -16.96 -27.83
N SER A 165 -9.81 -16.53 -27.94
CA SER A 165 -9.17 -16.27 -29.24
C SER A 165 -9.12 -17.51 -30.13
N HIS A 166 -8.84 -18.69 -29.57
CA HIS A 166 -8.90 -19.93 -30.31
C HIS A 166 -10.31 -20.28 -30.79
N ILE A 167 -11.34 -20.00 -29.99
CA ILE A 167 -12.75 -20.24 -30.38
C ILE A 167 -13.13 -19.26 -31.50
N GLU A 168 -12.80 -17.99 -31.38
CA GLU A 168 -13.08 -16.94 -32.38
C GLU A 168 -12.43 -17.29 -33.73
N VAL A 169 -11.15 -17.70 -33.73
CA VAL A 169 -10.48 -18.10 -34.96
C VAL A 169 -11.13 -19.33 -35.60
N ASN A 170 -11.60 -20.31 -34.81
CA ASN A 170 -12.29 -21.51 -35.35
C ASN A 170 -13.67 -21.16 -35.94
N ILE A 171 -14.30 -20.06 -35.48
CA ILE A 171 -15.60 -19.59 -36.01
C ILE A 171 -15.40 -18.75 -37.26
N ASP A 172 -14.45 -17.80 -37.22
CA ASP A 172 -14.26 -16.79 -38.27
C ASP A 172 -13.50 -17.36 -39.47
N PHE A 173 -12.61 -18.32 -39.24
CA PHE A 173 -11.74 -18.91 -40.27
C PHE A 173 -11.72 -20.42 -40.24
N PRO A 174 -12.87 -21.09 -40.52
CA PRO A 174 -12.98 -22.54 -40.45
C PRO A 174 -12.10 -23.31 -41.48
N GLU A 175 -11.60 -22.60 -42.51
CA GLU A 175 -10.73 -23.15 -43.55
C GLU A 175 -9.27 -23.37 -43.13
N TYR A 176 -8.82 -22.77 -41.99
CA TYR A 176 -7.46 -22.96 -41.51
C TYR A 176 -7.31 -24.28 -40.76
N ASN A 177 -6.71 -25.28 -41.47
CA ASN A 177 -6.52 -26.66 -40.96
C ASN A 177 -5.31 -26.78 -39.99
N ASP A 178 -4.48 -25.80 -39.90
CA ASP A 178 -3.28 -25.74 -39.03
C ASP A 178 -3.55 -25.24 -37.62
N ILE A 179 -4.77 -24.76 -37.36
CA ILE A 179 -5.21 -24.32 -36.04
C ILE A 179 -5.94 -25.44 -35.31
N GLU A 180 -5.63 -25.67 -34.06
CA GLU A 180 -6.26 -26.67 -33.23
C GLU A 180 -7.78 -26.43 -33.15
N VAL A 181 -8.59 -27.42 -33.61
CA VAL A 181 -10.06 -27.34 -33.52
C VAL A 181 -10.50 -27.42 -32.06
N MET A 182 -11.16 -26.37 -31.59
CA MET A 182 -11.71 -26.28 -30.23
C MET A 182 -13.07 -26.97 -30.16
N THR A 183 -13.06 -28.27 -29.87
CA THR A 183 -14.30 -29.00 -29.60
C THR A 183 -14.87 -28.69 -28.23
N LYS A 184 -16.20 -28.84 -28.08
CA LYS A 184 -16.90 -28.67 -26.80
C LYS A 184 -16.21 -29.41 -25.64
N ASN A 185 -15.77 -30.65 -25.88
CA ASN A 185 -15.12 -31.48 -24.86
C ASN A 185 -13.76 -30.89 -24.42
N LYS A 186 -12.97 -30.31 -25.34
CA LYS A 186 -11.69 -29.67 -25.01
C LYS A 186 -11.92 -28.41 -24.19
N ILE A 187 -12.89 -27.58 -24.57
CA ILE A 187 -13.29 -26.37 -23.87
C ILE A 187 -13.74 -26.73 -22.46
N GLU A 188 -14.67 -27.65 -22.29
CA GLU A 188 -15.16 -28.10 -20.99
C GLU A 188 -14.02 -28.62 -20.09
N LYS A 189 -13.09 -29.38 -20.64
CA LYS A 189 -11.95 -29.90 -19.88
C LYS A 189 -11.04 -28.74 -19.35
N LYS A 190 -10.69 -27.77 -20.22
CA LYS A 190 -9.89 -26.60 -19.83
C LYS A 190 -10.60 -25.79 -18.74
N LEU A 191 -11.90 -25.50 -18.91
CA LEU A 191 -12.69 -24.75 -17.92
C LEU A 191 -12.85 -25.49 -16.59
N LYS A 192 -13.09 -26.79 -16.61
CA LYS A 192 -13.19 -27.62 -15.39
C LYS A 192 -11.89 -27.58 -14.58
N ASN A 193 -10.75 -27.64 -15.24
CA ASN A 193 -9.45 -27.52 -14.57
C ASN A 193 -9.29 -26.16 -13.89
N GLN A 194 -9.61 -25.06 -14.58
CA GLN A 194 -9.56 -23.71 -14.01
C GLN A 194 -10.51 -23.54 -12.83
N ILE A 195 -11.75 -24.03 -12.94
CA ILE A 195 -12.73 -24.01 -11.85
C ILE A 195 -12.19 -24.78 -10.63
N THR A 196 -11.54 -25.91 -10.83
CA THR A 196 -10.97 -26.71 -9.75
C THR A 196 -9.81 -25.97 -9.06
N GLU A 197 -8.94 -25.30 -9.82
CA GLU A 197 -7.86 -24.47 -9.23
C GLU A 197 -8.42 -23.28 -8.46
N LEU A 198 -9.44 -22.58 -8.99
CA LEU A 198 -10.09 -21.46 -8.30
C LEU A 198 -10.77 -21.91 -7.00
N LYS A 199 -11.47 -23.04 -7.01
CA LYS A 199 -12.07 -23.61 -5.79
C LYS A 199 -11.05 -23.90 -4.71
N LYS A 200 -9.89 -24.46 -5.06
CA LYS A 200 -8.80 -24.68 -4.10
C LYS A 200 -8.29 -23.38 -3.47
N ILE A 201 -8.22 -22.31 -4.25
CA ILE A 201 -7.80 -20.97 -3.74
C ILE A 201 -8.84 -20.44 -2.76
N ILE A 202 -10.13 -20.56 -3.07
CA ILE A 202 -11.23 -20.12 -2.20
C ILE A 202 -11.23 -20.94 -0.89
N GLU A 203 -11.17 -22.27 -0.98
CA GLU A 203 -11.12 -23.15 0.19
C GLU A 203 -9.92 -22.84 1.12
N GLN A 204 -8.78 -22.49 0.54
CA GLN A 204 -7.61 -22.07 1.32
C GLN A 204 -7.79 -20.69 1.99
N SER A 205 -8.58 -19.78 1.40
CA SER A 205 -8.86 -18.48 2.00
C SER A 205 -9.92 -18.54 3.10
N ASP A 206 -10.94 -19.40 2.97
CA ASP A 206 -12.02 -19.54 3.96
C ASP A 206 -11.52 -20.09 5.32
N VAL A 207 -10.45 -20.87 5.33
CA VAL A 207 -9.83 -21.38 6.58
C VAL A 207 -9.26 -20.25 7.43
N PHE A 208 -8.92 -19.10 6.85
CA PHE A 208 -8.33 -17.95 7.55
C PHE A 208 -9.34 -16.84 7.90
N LEU A 209 -10.51 -16.79 7.25
CA LEU A 209 -11.53 -15.76 7.52
C LEU A 209 -12.41 -16.05 8.76
N ILE A 210 -12.61 -17.33 9.09
CA ILE A 210 -13.53 -17.73 10.17
C ILE A 210 -13.11 -17.25 11.56
N PRO A 211 -11.84 -17.28 12.00
CA PRO A 211 -11.45 -16.79 13.32
C PRO A 211 -11.56 -15.27 13.47
N THR A 212 -11.32 -14.50 12.40
CA THR A 212 -11.24 -13.03 12.47
C THR A 212 -12.62 -12.38 12.51
N VAL A 213 -13.57 -12.89 11.76
CA VAL A 213 -14.95 -12.41 11.75
C VAL A 213 -15.67 -12.77 13.07
N SER A 214 -15.41 -13.95 13.64
CA SER A 214 -16.03 -14.38 14.90
C SER A 214 -15.58 -13.56 16.10
N ILE A 215 -14.35 -13.03 16.10
CA ILE A 215 -13.81 -12.20 17.19
C ILE A 215 -14.26 -10.73 17.06
N MET A 216 -14.45 -10.21 15.85
CA MET A 216 -14.98 -8.85 15.66
C MET A 216 -16.45 -8.71 16.05
N PHE A 217 -17.25 -9.77 15.91
CA PHE A 217 -18.69 -9.72 16.25
C PHE A 217 -19.00 -10.00 17.71
N SER A 218 -18.08 -10.50 18.53
CA SER A 218 -18.35 -10.80 19.94
C SER A 218 -18.21 -9.62 20.89
N GLY A 219 -17.84 -8.44 20.44
CA GLY A 219 -17.57 -7.27 21.31
C GLY A 219 -18.31 -5.97 21.00
N ILE A 220 -18.96 -5.84 19.83
CA ILE A 220 -19.68 -4.60 19.45
C ILE A 220 -21.06 -4.96 18.91
N PRO A 221 -22.15 -4.54 19.55
CA PRO A 221 -23.51 -4.79 19.03
C PRO A 221 -23.70 -4.07 17.69
N PHE A 222 -24.28 -4.77 16.72
CA PHE A 222 -24.46 -4.40 15.30
C PHE A 222 -25.13 -3.02 15.09
N ASN A 223 -25.94 -2.58 16.03
CA ASN A 223 -26.63 -1.29 16.07
C ASN A 223 -25.72 -0.08 16.37
N LYS A 224 -24.43 -0.27 16.70
CA LYS A 224 -23.45 0.81 16.84
C LYS A 224 -22.62 1.07 15.57
N ILE A 225 -22.70 0.20 14.57
CA ILE A 225 -21.92 0.32 13.31
C ILE A 225 -22.74 1.06 12.24
N PHE A 226 -24.06 0.96 12.27
CA PHE A 226 -24.98 1.69 11.38
C PHE A 226 -26.11 2.30 12.22
N PRO A 227 -26.04 3.60 12.56
CA PRO A 227 -27.20 4.27 13.11
C PRO A 227 -28.28 4.31 12.02
N SER A 228 -29.47 3.74 12.34
CA SER A 228 -30.65 3.86 11.51
C SER A 228 -31.00 5.33 11.36
N THR A 229 -31.06 5.80 10.12
CA THR A 229 -31.66 7.08 9.71
C THR A 229 -33.15 7.12 10.11
#